data_c8dd3e40f866de8ebeb259be448af82d
#
_entry.id   c8dd3e40f866de8ebeb259be448af82d
#
_cell.length_a   1.000
_cell.length_b   1.000
_cell.length_c   1.000
_cell.angle_alpha   90.00
_cell.angle_beta   90.00
_cell.angle_gamma   90.00
#
_symmetry.space_group_name_H-M   'P 1'
#
loop_
_entity.id
_entity.type
_entity.pdbx_description
1 polymer ?
#
loop_
_entity_poly.entity_id
_entity_poly.type
_entity_poly.pdbx_seq_one_letter_code
_entity_poly.pdbx_strand_id
1 'polypeptide(L)'
;YANFSRMEIIPSACTNKRVLHIGCVDYPITNVAQNLHLAVDKLATHLVGVDTATESFDELRPHLKNKELYASLKDVPKQKFDLVLVPEVLEHVPNMAAFLQEIDEIDFSTLVISVPDAFSCARRHFELDADAGSFYEAVHPDHNVWFSPYTLQNIIQKYTQWEIHTMMFVGQMSIMAICSKRPVDNFTNQQKSPDLGLNTLD
;
A
#
# COMPACT_ATOMS: atom_id res chain seq x y z
N TYR A 1 21.29 4.24 -8.54
CA TYR A 1 20.02 3.87 -7.88
C TYR A 1 20.26 2.55 -7.16
N ALA A 2 20.14 2.53 -5.83
CA ALA A 2 20.18 1.29 -5.07
C ALA A 2 18.88 0.51 -5.41
N ASN A 3 19.04 -0.67 -5.99
CA ASN A 3 17.91 -1.50 -6.42
C ASN A 3 17.53 -2.45 -5.28
N PHE A 4 16.97 -1.91 -4.22
CA PHE A 4 16.48 -2.72 -3.09
C PHE A 4 15.18 -3.42 -3.48
N SER A 5 15.09 -4.70 -3.16
CA SER A 5 13.85 -5.44 -3.33
C SER A 5 12.85 -5.11 -2.20
N ARG A 6 11.56 -5.25 -2.48
CA ARG A 6 10.48 -5.15 -1.49
C ARG A 6 10.70 -6.11 -0.32
N MET A 7 11.18 -7.33 -0.60
CA MET A 7 11.49 -8.37 0.38
C MET A 7 12.66 -8.06 1.30
N GLU A 8 13.48 -7.05 0.98
CA GLU A 8 14.59 -6.60 1.81
C GLU A 8 14.19 -5.40 2.67
N ILE A 9 13.55 -4.39 2.04
CA ILE A 9 13.23 -3.12 2.72
C ILE A 9 12.12 -3.30 3.74
N ILE A 10 11.00 -3.93 3.35
CA ILE A 10 9.81 -3.98 4.20
C ILE A 10 10.05 -4.79 5.47
N PRO A 11 10.59 -6.03 5.43
CA PRO A 11 10.87 -6.77 6.65
C PRO A 11 11.85 -6.06 7.57
N SER A 12 12.89 -5.44 7.01
CA SER A 12 13.86 -4.65 7.78
C SER A 12 13.20 -3.49 8.52
N ALA A 13 12.29 -2.77 7.86
CA ALA A 13 11.52 -1.68 8.47
C ALA A 13 10.58 -2.14 9.61
N CYS A 14 10.22 -3.43 9.64
CA CYS A 14 9.34 -4.03 10.65
C CYS A 14 10.07 -4.55 11.89
N THR A 15 11.41 -4.51 11.89
CA THR A 15 12.22 -5.07 12.99
C THR A 15 11.86 -4.44 14.33
N ASN A 16 11.52 -5.29 15.31
CA ASN A 16 11.15 -4.91 16.68
C ASN A 16 9.91 -3.99 16.77
N LYS A 17 8.99 -4.08 15.80
CA LYS A 17 7.76 -3.27 15.75
C LYS A 17 6.50 -4.09 15.91
N ARG A 18 5.44 -3.43 16.36
CA ARG A 18 4.06 -3.92 16.29
C ARG A 18 3.52 -3.55 14.91
N VAL A 19 3.21 -4.54 14.09
CA VAL A 19 2.90 -4.36 12.66
C VAL A 19 1.49 -4.84 12.36
N LEU A 20 0.73 -4.06 11.59
CA LEU A 20 -0.47 -4.50 10.91
C LEU A 20 -0.14 -4.63 9.41
N HIS A 21 -0.36 -5.79 8.83
CA HIS A 21 -0.12 -6.06 7.41
C HIS A 21 -1.45 -6.34 6.70
N ILE A 22 -1.85 -5.44 5.84
CA ILE A 22 -3.05 -5.51 5.01
C ILE A 22 -2.65 -6.08 3.64
N GLY A 23 -3.39 -7.08 3.15
CA GLY A 23 -3.00 -7.87 1.97
C GLY A 23 -1.92 -8.91 2.33
N CYS A 24 -2.11 -9.63 3.44
CA CYS A 24 -1.06 -10.44 4.04
C CYS A 24 -0.87 -11.82 3.39
N VAL A 25 -1.84 -12.28 2.60
CA VAL A 25 -1.82 -13.63 2.02
C VAL A 25 -0.89 -13.70 0.80
N ASP A 26 -0.87 -12.64 -0.04
CA ASP A 26 -0.14 -12.65 -1.32
C ASP A 26 -0.61 -13.82 -2.22
N TYR A 27 -1.94 -13.86 -2.46
CA TYR A 27 -2.62 -14.94 -3.20
C TYR A 27 -2.30 -14.89 -4.71
N PRO A 28 -2.12 -16.04 -5.38
CA PRO A 28 -1.98 -17.38 -4.81
C PRO A 28 -0.60 -17.59 -4.17
N ILE A 29 -0.56 -18.28 -3.03
CA ILE A 29 0.72 -18.60 -2.34
C ILE A 29 1.48 -19.63 -3.17
N THR A 30 2.31 -19.16 -4.09
CA THR A 30 3.11 -20.04 -4.96
C THR A 30 4.39 -20.51 -4.30
N ASN A 31 4.91 -19.75 -3.33
CA ASN A 31 6.13 -20.08 -2.60
C ASN A 31 6.11 -19.45 -1.21
N VAL A 32 5.92 -20.28 -0.19
CA VAL A 32 5.93 -19.87 1.23
C VAL A 32 7.20 -19.09 1.60
N ALA A 33 8.36 -19.46 1.08
CA ALA A 33 9.62 -18.79 1.38
C ALA A 33 9.70 -17.34 0.84
N GLN A 34 8.87 -16.99 -0.11
CA GLN A 34 8.81 -15.65 -0.72
C GLN A 34 7.61 -14.82 -0.22
N ASN A 35 6.80 -15.36 0.70
CA ASN A 35 5.69 -14.63 1.27
C ASN A 35 6.17 -13.52 2.20
N LEU A 36 5.73 -12.29 1.94
CA LEU A 36 6.17 -11.10 2.66
C LEU A 36 5.72 -11.11 4.13
N HIS A 37 4.51 -11.60 4.41
CA HIS A 37 3.99 -11.68 5.78
C HIS A 37 4.86 -12.57 6.66
N LEU A 38 5.30 -13.71 6.13
CA LEU A 38 6.21 -14.62 6.82
C LEU A 38 7.61 -14.02 7.03
N ALA A 39 8.09 -13.22 6.09
CA ALA A 39 9.35 -12.51 6.24
C ALA A 39 9.28 -11.45 7.35
N VAL A 40 8.17 -10.71 7.42
CA VAL A 40 7.89 -9.71 8.47
C VAL A 40 7.71 -10.38 9.83
N ASP A 41 7.01 -11.53 9.92
CA ASP A 41 6.76 -12.25 11.18
C ASP A 41 8.06 -12.67 11.90
N LYS A 42 9.12 -12.91 11.14
CA LYS A 42 10.43 -13.25 11.70
C LYS A 42 11.07 -12.11 12.50
N LEU A 43 10.77 -10.86 12.13
CA LEU A 43 11.45 -9.65 12.62
C LEU A 43 10.55 -8.76 13.49
N ALA A 44 9.25 -8.78 13.29
CA ALA A 44 8.29 -8.03 14.10
C ALA A 44 8.19 -8.61 15.53
N THR A 45 7.91 -7.74 16.50
CA THR A 45 7.59 -8.17 17.88
C THR A 45 6.15 -8.66 17.98
N HIS A 46 5.26 -8.08 17.21
CA HIS A 46 3.86 -8.45 17.10
C HIS A 46 3.39 -8.19 15.67
N LEU A 47 2.69 -9.13 15.08
CA LEU A 47 2.20 -9.03 13.72
C LEU A 47 0.74 -9.47 13.63
N VAL A 48 -0.07 -8.59 13.05
CA VAL A 48 -1.47 -8.86 12.71
C VAL A 48 -1.60 -8.83 11.19
N GLY A 49 -2.25 -9.83 10.60
CA GLY A 49 -2.54 -9.90 9.18
C GLY A 49 -4.01 -9.64 8.90
N VAL A 50 -4.30 -8.94 7.80
CA VAL A 50 -5.65 -8.77 7.27
C VAL A 50 -5.65 -9.11 5.79
N ASP A 51 -6.59 -9.98 5.37
CA ASP A 51 -6.77 -10.31 3.96
C ASP A 51 -8.19 -10.79 3.70
N THR A 52 -8.69 -10.56 2.49
CA THR A 52 -10.00 -11.07 2.04
C THR A 52 -9.94 -12.53 1.57
N ALA A 53 -8.76 -13.03 1.20
CA ALA A 53 -8.52 -14.42 0.78
C ALA A 53 -8.39 -15.35 2.01
N THR A 54 -9.43 -15.42 2.82
CA THR A 54 -9.44 -16.14 4.11
C THR A 54 -9.24 -17.64 3.99
N GLU A 55 -9.57 -18.22 2.85
CA GLU A 55 -9.35 -19.63 2.51
C GLU A 55 -7.88 -20.03 2.56
N SER A 56 -6.98 -19.07 2.37
CA SER A 56 -5.53 -19.32 2.41
C SER A 56 -4.91 -19.12 3.81
N PHE A 57 -5.69 -18.72 4.80
CA PHE A 57 -5.17 -18.54 6.17
C PHE A 57 -4.64 -19.85 6.77
N ASP A 58 -5.26 -20.97 6.46
CA ASP A 58 -4.84 -22.27 6.98
C ASP A 58 -3.50 -22.74 6.38
N GLU A 59 -3.15 -22.23 5.19
CA GLU A 59 -1.84 -22.45 4.59
C GLU A 59 -0.75 -21.60 5.26
N LEU A 60 -1.06 -20.37 5.66
CA LEU A 60 -0.10 -19.48 6.34
C LEU A 60 0.13 -19.82 7.80
N ARG A 61 -0.93 -20.12 8.56
CA ARG A 61 -0.88 -20.30 10.03
C ARG A 61 0.19 -21.23 10.57
N PRO A 62 0.49 -22.39 9.93
CA PRO A 62 1.54 -23.29 10.42
C PRO A 62 2.93 -22.65 10.44
N HIS A 63 3.17 -21.65 9.61
CA HIS A 63 4.47 -21.01 9.42
C HIS A 63 4.65 -19.73 10.26
N LEU A 64 3.59 -19.23 10.90
CA LEU A 64 3.57 -17.99 11.64
C LEU A 64 3.86 -18.20 13.14
N LYS A 65 4.63 -17.28 13.73
CA LYS A 65 4.72 -17.09 15.18
C LYS A 65 3.47 -16.39 15.70
N ASN A 66 3.10 -15.27 15.03
CA ASN A 66 1.88 -14.49 15.30
C ASN A 66 0.77 -14.99 14.38
N LYS A 67 -0.23 -15.66 14.94
CA LYS A 67 -1.29 -16.32 14.16
C LYS A 67 -2.57 -15.47 14.06
N GLU A 68 -2.46 -14.17 14.30
CA GLU A 68 -3.56 -13.22 14.27
C GLU A 68 -3.84 -12.80 12.83
N LEU A 69 -4.80 -13.49 12.20
CA LEU A 69 -5.27 -13.24 10.84
C LEU A 69 -6.76 -12.93 10.86
N TYR A 70 -7.16 -11.83 10.23
CA TYR A 70 -8.53 -11.34 10.19
C TYR A 70 -9.00 -11.11 8.75
N ALA A 71 -10.30 -11.31 8.50
CA ALA A 71 -10.90 -11.10 7.18
C ALA A 71 -11.09 -9.61 6.84
N SER A 72 -11.15 -8.74 7.85
CA SER A 72 -11.49 -7.33 7.69
C SER A 72 -10.75 -6.49 8.74
N LEU A 73 -10.45 -5.23 8.42
CA LEU A 73 -9.92 -4.27 9.37
C LEU A 73 -10.84 -4.04 10.59
N LYS A 74 -12.14 -4.20 10.41
CA LYS A 74 -13.15 -4.05 11.48
C LYS A 74 -13.06 -5.14 12.54
N ASP A 75 -12.52 -6.30 12.19
CA ASP A 75 -12.36 -7.43 13.09
C ASP A 75 -11.07 -7.34 13.92
N VAL A 76 -10.15 -6.46 13.54
CA VAL A 76 -8.89 -6.24 14.26
C VAL A 76 -9.16 -5.55 15.60
N PRO A 77 -8.74 -6.14 16.73
CA PRO A 77 -8.89 -5.50 18.04
C PRO A 77 -8.21 -4.12 18.07
N LYS A 78 -8.89 -3.15 18.72
CA LYS A 78 -8.34 -1.80 18.87
C LYS A 78 -7.03 -1.84 19.64
N GLN A 79 -5.96 -1.47 18.97
CA GLN A 79 -4.61 -1.40 19.52
C GLN A 79 -3.78 -0.41 18.71
N LYS A 80 -2.66 0.02 19.28
CA LYS A 80 -1.70 0.86 18.56
C LYS A 80 -0.69 0.00 17.81
N PHE A 81 -0.43 0.38 16.56
CA PHE A 81 0.63 -0.19 15.73
C PHE A 81 1.76 0.83 15.52
N ASP A 82 2.99 0.35 15.53
CA ASP A 82 4.13 1.18 15.14
C ASP A 82 4.16 1.38 13.63
N LEU A 83 3.72 0.36 12.90
CA LEU A 83 3.76 0.34 11.44
C LEU A 83 2.52 -0.37 10.86
N VAL A 84 1.88 0.28 9.89
CA VAL A 84 0.89 -0.34 9.01
C VAL A 84 1.51 -0.55 7.64
N LEU A 85 1.38 -1.75 7.10
CA LEU A 85 1.83 -2.13 5.76
C LEU A 85 0.64 -2.33 4.83
N VAL A 86 0.70 -1.73 3.64
CA VAL A 86 -0.28 -1.87 2.56
C VAL A 86 0.48 -2.10 1.24
N PRO A 87 1.14 -3.25 1.08
CA PRO A 87 1.96 -3.51 -0.09
C PRO A 87 1.13 -4.13 -1.22
N GLU A 88 1.07 -3.47 -2.38
CA GLU A 88 0.38 -3.96 -3.59
C GLU A 88 -1.09 -4.36 -3.30
N VAL A 89 -1.84 -3.46 -2.71
CA VAL A 89 -3.27 -3.66 -2.37
C VAL A 89 -4.15 -2.60 -3.02
N LEU A 90 -3.69 -1.34 -3.05
CA LEU A 90 -4.55 -0.21 -3.43
C LEU A 90 -5.05 -0.30 -4.88
N GLU A 91 -4.29 -0.92 -5.78
CA GLU A 91 -4.65 -1.18 -7.16
C GLU A 91 -5.83 -2.14 -7.33
N HIS A 92 -6.05 -3.00 -6.33
CA HIS A 92 -7.16 -3.97 -6.31
C HIS A 92 -8.44 -3.39 -5.67
N VAL A 93 -8.34 -2.25 -5.00
CA VAL A 93 -9.45 -1.70 -4.22
C VAL A 93 -10.42 -0.92 -5.10
N PRO A 94 -11.70 -1.31 -5.15
CA PRO A 94 -12.68 -0.63 -6.00
C PRO A 94 -13.04 0.78 -5.49
N ASN A 95 -12.97 1.04 -4.19
CA ASN A 95 -13.22 2.34 -3.57
C ASN A 95 -12.05 2.75 -2.67
N MET A 96 -11.02 3.32 -3.29
CA MET A 96 -9.79 3.75 -2.60
C MET A 96 -10.05 4.78 -1.49
N ALA A 97 -11.01 5.69 -1.69
CA ALA A 97 -11.32 6.70 -0.67
C ALA A 97 -11.84 6.06 0.62
N ALA A 98 -12.79 5.14 0.52
CA ALA A 98 -13.33 4.43 1.67
C ALA A 98 -12.27 3.55 2.35
N PHE A 99 -11.43 2.86 1.57
CA PHE A 99 -10.35 2.03 2.08
C PHE A 99 -9.31 2.84 2.87
N LEU A 100 -8.88 3.98 2.33
CA LEU A 100 -7.93 4.86 3.02
C LEU A 100 -8.54 5.46 4.30
N GLN A 101 -9.84 5.76 4.31
CA GLN A 101 -10.56 6.19 5.52
C GLN A 101 -10.63 5.09 6.58
N GLU A 102 -10.88 3.83 6.20
CA GLU A 102 -10.84 2.70 7.14
C GLU A 102 -9.45 2.54 7.77
N ILE A 103 -8.38 2.72 6.99
CA ILE A 103 -7.01 2.71 7.53
C ILE A 103 -6.77 3.91 8.46
N ASP A 104 -7.35 5.07 8.16
CA ASP A 104 -7.19 6.27 9.00
C ASP A 104 -7.84 6.13 10.39
N GLU A 105 -8.80 5.22 10.57
CA GLU A 105 -9.39 4.89 11.88
C GLU A 105 -8.44 4.08 12.78
N ILE A 106 -7.39 3.46 12.22
CA ILE A 106 -6.42 2.67 12.97
C ILE A 106 -5.43 3.59 13.68
N ASP A 107 -5.08 3.29 14.93
CA ASP A 107 -4.02 4.01 15.65
C ASP A 107 -2.66 3.47 15.21
N PHE A 108 -1.92 4.27 14.43
CA PHE A 108 -0.58 3.92 13.95
C PHE A 108 0.38 5.12 13.95
N SER A 109 1.67 4.82 14.03
CA SER A 109 2.73 5.84 13.94
C SER A 109 3.20 6.06 12.50
N THR A 110 3.41 4.98 11.75
CA THR A 110 3.93 5.01 10.37
C THR A 110 3.08 4.12 9.47
N LEU A 111 2.87 4.53 8.23
CA LEU A 111 2.28 3.72 7.18
C LEU A 111 3.28 3.57 6.04
N VAL A 112 3.41 2.35 5.54
CA VAL A 112 4.12 2.04 4.28
C VAL A 112 3.11 1.49 3.30
N ILE A 113 2.92 2.18 2.19
CA ILE A 113 2.04 1.76 1.10
C ILE A 113 2.85 1.63 -0.18
N SER A 114 2.66 0.53 -0.91
CA SER A 114 3.25 0.38 -2.25
C SER A 114 2.21 -0.05 -3.26
N VAL A 115 2.47 0.32 -4.52
CA VAL A 115 1.63 0.01 -5.68
C VAL A 115 2.53 -0.25 -6.89
N PRO A 116 2.11 -1.03 -7.88
CA PRO A 116 2.83 -1.16 -9.15
C PRO A 116 2.96 0.18 -9.85
N ASP A 117 4.17 0.48 -10.36
CA ASP A 117 4.39 1.66 -11.19
C ASP A 117 4.07 1.37 -12.66
N ALA A 118 3.23 2.18 -13.26
CA ALA A 118 2.81 2.03 -14.65
C ALA A 118 3.98 2.14 -15.65
N PHE A 119 5.05 2.87 -15.29
CA PHE A 119 6.10 3.24 -16.23
C PHE A 119 7.48 2.62 -15.98
N SER A 120 7.76 2.19 -14.75
CA SER A 120 9.10 1.71 -14.34
C SER A 120 9.23 0.19 -14.32
N CYS A 121 8.27 -0.55 -14.84
CA CYS A 121 8.33 -2.00 -14.85
C CYS A 121 9.43 -2.51 -15.76
N ALA A 122 10.13 -3.56 -15.30
CA ALA A 122 11.09 -4.32 -16.11
C ALA A 122 10.43 -4.97 -17.35
N ARG A 123 9.10 -5.03 -17.37
CA ARG A 123 8.29 -5.43 -18.53
C ARG A 123 7.46 -4.23 -18.96
N ARG A 124 7.36 -4.01 -20.26
CA ARG A 124 6.47 -2.99 -20.83
C ARG A 124 5.02 -3.41 -20.53
N HIS A 125 4.29 -2.59 -19.78
CA HIS A 125 2.86 -2.77 -19.61
C HIS A 125 2.08 -2.21 -20.77
N PHE A 126 2.65 -1.24 -21.49
CA PHE A 126 2.04 -0.60 -22.63
C PHE A 126 2.95 -0.70 -23.83
N GLU A 127 2.42 -1.11 -24.97
CA GLU A 127 3.14 -1.11 -26.23
C GLU A 127 2.21 -0.65 -27.35
N LEU A 128 2.63 0.40 -28.06
CA LEU A 128 1.99 0.86 -29.28
C LEU A 128 2.78 0.30 -30.47
N ASP A 129 2.19 -0.60 -31.22
CA ASP A 129 2.67 -0.98 -32.53
C ASP A 129 2.08 -0.03 -33.57
N ALA A 130 2.87 1.00 -33.94
CA ALA A 130 2.45 2.03 -34.86
C ALA A 130 2.23 1.51 -36.29
N ASP A 131 2.97 0.46 -36.69
CA ASP A 131 2.87 -0.13 -38.03
C ASP A 131 1.63 -1.01 -38.17
N ALA A 132 1.30 -1.77 -37.13
CA ALA A 132 0.10 -2.59 -37.06
C ALA A 132 -1.15 -1.80 -36.63
N GLY A 133 -0.99 -0.56 -36.14
CA GLY A 133 -2.06 0.24 -35.58
C GLY A 133 -2.72 -0.39 -34.34
N SER A 134 -1.92 -1.17 -33.58
CA SER A 134 -2.41 -1.90 -32.42
C SER A 134 -1.77 -1.39 -31.12
N PHE A 135 -2.55 -1.43 -30.05
CA PHE A 135 -2.15 -1.07 -28.69
C PHE A 135 -2.30 -2.30 -27.79
N TYR A 136 -1.25 -2.62 -27.05
CA TYR A 136 -1.26 -3.72 -26.10
C TYR A 136 -1.09 -3.16 -24.69
N GLU A 137 -1.91 -3.67 -23.76
CA GLU A 137 -1.81 -3.41 -22.34
C GLU A 137 -1.74 -4.75 -21.60
N ALA A 138 -0.66 -4.96 -20.85
CA ALA A 138 -0.51 -6.13 -19.99
C ALA A 138 -0.80 -5.74 -18.56
N VAL A 139 -1.98 -6.11 -18.07
CA VAL A 139 -2.47 -5.79 -16.73
C VAL A 139 -2.82 -7.08 -15.98
N HIS A 140 -2.60 -7.08 -14.67
CA HIS A 140 -3.12 -8.15 -13.81
C HIS A 140 -4.66 -8.09 -13.83
N PRO A 141 -5.37 -9.23 -13.97
CA PRO A 141 -6.83 -9.24 -14.15
C PRO A 141 -7.60 -8.55 -13.03
N ASP A 142 -7.04 -8.49 -11.80
CA ASP A 142 -7.70 -7.88 -10.64
C ASP A 142 -7.28 -6.43 -10.38
N HIS A 143 -6.41 -5.85 -11.22
CA HIS A 143 -6.05 -4.44 -11.08
C HIS A 143 -7.16 -3.54 -11.62
N ASN A 144 -7.61 -2.59 -10.81
CA ASN A 144 -8.61 -1.61 -11.21
C ASN A 144 -7.99 -0.34 -11.80
N VAL A 145 -6.74 -0.02 -11.44
CA VAL A 145 -6.06 1.22 -11.81
C VAL A 145 -4.57 1.04 -11.96
N TRP A 146 -3.96 1.93 -12.76
CA TRP A 146 -2.52 2.12 -12.83
C TRP A 146 -2.08 3.33 -12.01
N PHE A 147 -0.92 3.20 -11.36
CA PHE A 147 -0.33 4.28 -10.58
C PHE A 147 0.94 4.82 -11.24
N SER A 148 1.17 6.10 -11.03
CA SER A 148 2.45 6.78 -11.12
C SER A 148 2.76 7.40 -9.75
N PRO A 149 4.00 7.87 -9.49
CA PRO A 149 4.28 8.59 -8.24
C PRO A 149 3.32 9.76 -8.01
N TYR A 150 2.98 10.46 -9.09
CA TYR A 150 2.08 11.61 -9.02
C TYR A 150 0.65 11.22 -8.66
N THR A 151 0.09 10.18 -9.27
CA THR A 151 -1.29 9.75 -8.98
C THR A 151 -1.41 9.12 -7.59
N LEU A 152 -0.40 8.37 -7.13
CA LEU A 152 -0.37 7.86 -5.76
C LEU A 152 -0.33 9.00 -4.73
N GLN A 153 0.54 9.99 -4.94
CA GLN A 153 0.61 11.18 -4.10
C GLN A 153 -0.74 11.90 -4.02
N ASN A 154 -1.38 12.13 -5.18
CA ASN A 154 -2.66 12.82 -5.25
C ASN A 154 -3.77 12.08 -4.49
N ILE A 155 -3.83 10.77 -4.61
CA ILE A 155 -4.85 9.95 -3.92
C ILE A 155 -4.64 10.02 -2.40
N ILE A 156 -3.41 9.86 -1.92
CA ILE A 156 -3.10 9.99 -0.49
C ILE A 156 -3.50 11.38 0.01
N GLN A 157 -3.06 12.44 -0.64
CA GLN A 157 -3.33 13.82 -0.22
C GLN A 157 -4.81 14.22 -0.32
N LYS A 158 -5.55 13.65 -1.26
CA LYS A 158 -6.96 13.98 -1.49
C LYS A 158 -7.89 13.31 -0.48
N TYR A 159 -7.58 12.07 -0.10
CA TYR A 159 -8.47 11.25 0.69
C TYR A 159 -8.04 11.06 2.15
N THR A 160 -6.84 11.55 2.53
CA THR A 160 -6.33 11.48 3.89
C THR A 160 -5.71 12.80 4.33
N GLN A 161 -5.43 12.91 5.63
CA GLN A 161 -4.63 14.01 6.21
C GLN A 161 -3.18 13.56 6.48
N TRP A 162 -2.72 12.50 5.82
CA TRP A 162 -1.38 11.97 6.07
C TRP A 162 -0.30 12.86 5.46
N GLU A 163 0.86 12.87 6.10
CA GLU A 163 2.07 13.47 5.59
C GLU A 163 2.91 12.40 4.89
N ILE A 164 3.29 12.63 3.64
CA ILE A 164 4.19 11.78 2.89
C ILE A 164 5.61 12.24 3.16
N HIS A 165 6.39 11.42 3.89
CA HIS A 165 7.79 11.73 4.21
C HIS A 165 8.74 11.35 3.09
N THR A 166 8.45 10.25 2.42
CA THR A 166 9.31 9.69 1.37
C THR A 166 8.47 8.96 0.34
N MET A 167 8.86 9.09 -0.91
CA MET A 167 8.36 8.29 -2.01
C MET A 167 9.56 7.78 -2.82
N MET A 168 9.60 6.48 -3.12
CA MET A 168 10.71 5.86 -3.79
C MET A 168 10.27 4.73 -4.72
N PHE A 169 11.10 4.40 -5.71
CA PHE A 169 10.93 3.20 -6.50
C PHE A 169 11.58 2.01 -5.82
N VAL A 170 10.93 0.86 -5.86
CA VAL A 170 11.38 -0.38 -5.22
C VAL A 170 11.31 -1.53 -6.22
N GLY A 171 12.43 -2.26 -6.35
CA GLY A 171 12.50 -3.47 -7.17
C GLY A 171 12.25 -3.26 -8.66
N GLN A 172 12.37 -2.04 -9.20
CA GLN A 172 12.05 -1.68 -10.59
C GLN A 172 10.60 -1.99 -11.01
N MET A 173 9.71 -2.15 -10.06
CA MET A 173 8.31 -2.54 -10.31
C MET A 173 7.31 -1.69 -9.56
N SER A 174 7.66 -1.20 -8.37
CA SER A 174 6.71 -0.60 -7.46
C SER A 174 7.13 0.79 -7.02
N ILE A 175 6.14 1.62 -6.72
CA ILE A 175 6.27 2.88 -6.01
C ILE A 175 5.92 2.62 -4.55
N MET A 176 6.76 3.06 -3.63
CA MET A 176 6.51 2.96 -2.19
C MET A 176 6.46 4.35 -1.59
N ALA A 177 5.43 4.63 -0.80
CA ALA A 177 5.31 5.85 0.00
C ALA A 177 5.38 5.50 1.49
N ILE A 178 6.09 6.33 2.26
CA ILE A 178 6.16 6.27 3.72
C ILE A 178 5.43 7.49 4.25
N CYS A 179 4.40 7.25 5.06
CA CYS A 179 3.51 8.29 5.57
C CYS A 179 3.37 8.22 7.08
N SER A 180 2.90 9.32 7.69
CA SER A 180 2.36 9.34 9.05
C SER A 180 1.12 10.20 9.11
N LYS A 181 0.31 10.02 10.16
CA LYS A 181 -0.76 10.98 10.44
C LYS A 181 -0.15 12.32 10.82
N ARG A 182 -0.72 13.42 10.33
CA ARG A 182 -0.33 14.74 10.80
C ARG A 182 -0.72 14.86 12.27
N PRO A 183 0.12 15.48 13.12
CA PRO A 183 -0.29 15.84 14.45
C PRO A 183 -1.59 16.65 14.36
N VAL A 184 -2.57 16.32 15.19
CA VAL A 184 -3.76 17.15 15.33
C VAL A 184 -3.32 18.42 16.06
N ASP A 185 -2.86 19.41 15.30
CA ASP A 185 -2.65 20.75 15.83
C ASP A 185 -4.03 21.27 16.24
N ASN A 186 -4.17 21.65 17.50
CA ASN A 186 -5.34 22.38 18.02
C ASN A 186 -5.39 23.80 17.42
N PHE A 187 -5.37 23.92 16.11
CA PHE A 187 -5.52 25.17 15.39
C PHE A 187 -6.92 25.27 14.78
N THR A 188 -7.66 26.17 15.40
CA THR A 188 -8.87 26.83 14.92
C THR A 188 -8.95 26.97 13.40
N ASN A 189 -10.08 26.51 12.88
CA ASN A 189 -10.68 26.84 11.58
C ASN A 189 -10.13 28.09 10.91
N GLN A 190 -9.29 27.91 9.91
CA GLN A 190 -9.21 28.81 8.77
C GLN A 190 -9.21 27.98 7.51
N GLN A 191 -10.41 27.56 7.09
CA GLN A 191 -10.67 27.16 5.71
C GLN A 191 -10.51 28.40 4.83
N LYS A 192 -9.32 28.62 4.28
CA LYS A 192 -9.19 29.37 3.05
C LYS A 192 -9.41 28.41 1.90
N SER A 193 -10.56 28.49 1.28
CA SER A 193 -10.80 27.95 -0.07
C SER A 193 -9.69 28.45 -0.99
N PRO A 194 -9.02 27.59 -1.78
CA PRO A 194 -8.15 28.09 -2.82
C PRO A 194 -9.02 28.86 -3.83
N ASP A 195 -8.71 30.12 -3.99
CA ASP A 195 -9.25 30.98 -5.03
C ASP A 195 -8.76 30.42 -6.37
N LEU A 196 -9.60 29.66 -7.03
CA LEU A 196 -9.38 29.22 -8.41
C LEU A 196 -9.70 30.42 -9.30
N GLY A 197 -8.72 31.29 -9.49
CA GLY A 197 -8.73 32.35 -10.47
C GLY A 197 -8.92 31.77 -11.88
N LEU A 198 -10.15 31.44 -12.23
CA LEU A 198 -10.56 31.20 -13.61
C LEU A 198 -10.70 32.55 -14.29
N ASN A 199 -9.61 33.01 -14.94
CA ASN A 199 -9.73 34.07 -15.93
C ASN A 199 -10.55 33.52 -17.09
N THR A 200 -11.76 34.06 -17.25
CA THR A 200 -12.55 33.90 -18.46
C THR A 200 -11.80 34.61 -19.61
N LEU A 201 -11.40 33.80 -20.59
CA LEU A 201 -10.94 34.34 -21.87
C LEU A 201 -12.19 34.77 -22.61
N ASP A 202 -12.32 36.09 -22.86
CA ASP A 202 -13.18 36.70 -23.85
C ASP A 202 -12.61 36.49 -25.27
#